data_eb69d891bf8cb62f4c89d4e455e62b01
#
_entry.id   eb69d891bf8cb62f4c89d4e455e62b01
#
_cell.length_a   1.000
_cell.length_b   1.000
_cell.length_c   1.000
_cell.angle_alpha   90.00
_cell.angle_beta   90.00
_cell.angle_gamma   90.00
#
_symmetry.space_group_name_H-M   'P 1'
#
loop_
_entity.id
_entity.type
_entity.pdbx_description
1 polymer ?
#
loop_
_entity_poly.entity_id
_entity_poly.type
_entity_poly.pdbx_seq_one_letter_code
_entity_poly.pdbx_strand_id
1 'polypeptide(L)'
;MLQQTWEQRKLGEEAIEILAGGDIEKEKVVYDSGYPIYANALTNDGLVGYYTDYYRVEAPAVTVTGRGEVGHAQARSQNFTPIVRLLAIRSKHDCYFLENAINNYKTIVESTGVPQLTVPQLSAYKLCFPLNIEEEKRISICFQNLDTLITLHQ
;
A
#
# COMPACT_ATOMS: atom_id res chain seq x y z
N MET A 1 -4.71 34.82 7.16
CA MET A 1 -4.09 33.76 7.96
C MET A 1 -4.44 32.42 7.36
N LEU A 2 -3.45 31.69 6.88
CA LEU A 2 -3.65 30.35 6.34
C LEU A 2 -3.93 29.41 7.51
N GLN A 3 -5.15 28.92 7.61
CA GLN A 3 -5.48 27.88 8.56
C GLN A 3 -4.93 26.55 8.05
N GLN A 4 -4.34 25.81 8.95
CA GLN A 4 -3.90 24.45 8.65
C GLN A 4 -5.13 23.58 8.37
N THR A 5 -5.20 23.04 7.15
CA THR A 5 -6.38 22.31 6.66
C THR A 5 -6.22 20.80 6.74
N TRP A 6 -5.13 20.31 7.34
CA TRP A 6 -4.86 18.87 7.48
C TRP A 6 -5.41 18.37 8.80
N GLU A 7 -6.03 17.20 8.75
CA GLU A 7 -6.56 16.53 9.93
C GLU A 7 -5.89 15.18 10.13
N GLN A 8 -5.59 14.87 11.39
CA GLN A 8 -5.08 13.55 11.76
C GLN A 8 -6.26 12.60 11.96
N ARG A 9 -6.24 11.46 11.26
CA ARG A 9 -7.28 10.43 11.34
C ARG A 9 -6.67 9.05 11.34
N LYS A 10 -7.39 8.09 11.92
CA LYS A 10 -6.99 6.69 11.87
C LYS A 10 -7.23 6.12 10.49
N LEU A 11 -6.25 5.38 9.98
CA LEU A 11 -6.35 4.77 8.65
C LEU A 11 -7.57 3.87 8.51
N GLY A 12 -7.92 3.11 9.55
CA GLY A 12 -9.09 2.23 9.53
C GLY A 12 -10.41 2.96 9.34
N GLU A 13 -10.51 4.21 9.78
CA GLU A 13 -11.70 5.04 9.59
C GLU A 13 -11.79 5.60 8.17
N GLU A 14 -10.66 5.76 7.50
CA GLU A 14 -10.56 6.32 6.16
C GLU A 14 -10.53 5.26 5.07
N ALA A 15 -10.29 4.00 5.41
CA ALA A 15 -10.25 2.91 4.46
C ALA A 15 -11.67 2.39 4.16
N ILE A 16 -11.88 2.00 2.91
CA ILE A 16 -13.05 1.21 2.52
C ILE A 16 -12.87 -0.21 3.04
N GLU A 17 -11.65 -0.73 2.91
CA GLU A 17 -11.30 -2.08 3.32
C GLU A 17 -9.80 -2.17 3.63
N ILE A 18 -9.45 -2.88 4.69
CA ILE A 18 -8.07 -3.31 4.96
C ILE A 18 -8.13 -4.82 5.14
N LEU A 19 -7.29 -5.53 4.38
CA LEU A 19 -7.30 -6.99 4.40
C LEU A 19 -5.89 -7.56 4.42
N ALA A 20 -5.79 -8.79 4.90
CA ALA A 20 -4.56 -9.58 4.86
C ALA A 20 -4.59 -10.51 3.66
N GLY A 21 -3.44 -10.73 3.05
CA GLY A 21 -3.29 -11.67 1.95
C GLY A 21 -3.57 -13.12 2.39
N GLY A 22 -4.02 -13.92 1.44
CA GLY A 22 -4.33 -15.32 1.65
C GLY A 22 -3.31 -16.25 1.02
N ASP A 23 -3.63 -17.54 1.01
CA ASP A 23 -2.77 -18.55 0.42
C ASP A 23 -2.76 -18.46 -1.09
N ILE A 24 -1.62 -18.76 -1.71
CA ILE A 24 -1.48 -18.82 -3.14
C ILE A 24 -2.00 -20.15 -3.69
N GLU A 25 -2.76 -20.08 -4.79
CA GLU A 25 -3.18 -21.27 -5.52
C GLU A 25 -2.15 -21.56 -6.63
N LYS A 26 -1.11 -22.31 -6.28
CA LYS A 26 0.06 -22.52 -7.13
C LYS A 26 -0.28 -23.09 -8.52
N GLU A 27 -1.27 -23.95 -8.60
CA GLU A 27 -1.69 -24.59 -9.84
C GLU A 27 -2.35 -23.63 -10.83
N LYS A 28 -2.80 -22.47 -10.37
CA LYS A 28 -3.45 -21.44 -11.21
C LYS A 28 -2.52 -20.29 -11.59
N VAL A 29 -1.31 -20.29 -11.07
CA VAL A 29 -0.33 -19.22 -11.33
C VAL A 29 0.22 -19.37 -12.75
N VAL A 30 0.19 -18.27 -13.49
CA VAL A 30 0.86 -18.12 -14.79
C VAL A 30 1.89 -16.98 -14.69
N TYR A 31 2.85 -16.95 -15.62
CA TYR A 31 4.02 -16.06 -15.46
C TYR A 31 4.17 -15.01 -16.56
N ASP A 32 3.26 -14.99 -17.52
CA ASP A 32 3.35 -14.09 -18.68
C ASP A 32 2.40 -12.88 -18.61
N SER A 33 1.16 -13.08 -18.20
CA SER A 33 0.16 -12.00 -18.15
C SER A 33 -1.04 -12.38 -17.31
N GLY A 34 -1.80 -11.36 -16.89
CA GLY A 34 -3.02 -11.55 -16.11
C GLY A 34 -3.11 -10.52 -14.98
N TYR A 35 -3.86 -10.86 -13.94
CA TYR A 35 -3.95 -10.05 -12.74
C TYR A 35 -2.77 -10.37 -11.81
N PRO A 36 -1.93 -9.38 -11.46
CA PRO A 36 -0.73 -9.63 -10.65
C PRO A 36 -1.04 -10.28 -9.31
N ILE A 37 -0.13 -11.13 -8.87
CA ILE A 37 -0.11 -11.69 -7.52
C ILE A 37 1.07 -11.08 -6.80
N TYR A 38 0.82 -10.39 -5.68
CA TYR A 38 1.86 -9.73 -4.91
C TYR A 38 2.11 -10.45 -3.59
N ALA A 39 3.38 -10.71 -3.32
CA ALA A 39 3.87 -11.30 -2.08
C ALA A 39 4.42 -10.22 -1.14
N ASN A 40 4.65 -10.62 0.11
CA ASN A 40 5.33 -9.80 1.10
C ASN A 40 6.84 -9.76 0.81
N ALA A 41 7.23 -9.05 -0.25
CA ALA A 41 8.62 -8.93 -0.69
C ALA A 41 8.85 -7.56 -1.29
N LEU A 42 10.09 -7.08 -1.19
CA LEU A 42 10.50 -5.81 -1.80
C LEU A 42 11.07 -6.00 -3.20
N THR A 43 11.67 -7.17 -3.45
CA THR A 43 12.24 -7.49 -4.77
C THR A 43 11.14 -7.63 -5.81
N ASN A 44 11.41 -7.13 -7.02
CA ASN A 44 10.49 -7.18 -8.15
C ASN A 44 9.08 -6.64 -7.80
N ASP A 45 9.02 -5.61 -6.96
CA ASP A 45 7.77 -5.00 -6.48
C ASP A 45 6.81 -6.00 -5.81
N GLY A 46 7.32 -7.14 -5.34
CA GLY A 46 6.52 -8.21 -4.75
C GLY A 46 5.84 -9.13 -5.75
N LEU A 47 6.00 -8.88 -7.05
CA LEU A 47 5.33 -9.67 -8.10
C LEU A 47 5.89 -11.09 -8.15
N VAL A 48 5.01 -12.09 -8.03
CA VAL A 48 5.38 -13.52 -8.09
C VAL A 48 4.70 -14.29 -9.21
N GLY A 49 3.75 -13.68 -9.90
CA GLY A 49 3.02 -14.30 -11.00
C GLY A 49 1.70 -13.60 -11.24
N TYR A 50 0.80 -14.29 -11.95
CA TYR A 50 -0.50 -13.75 -12.33
C TYR A 50 -1.57 -14.82 -12.22
N TYR A 51 -2.81 -14.40 -11.99
CA TYR A 51 -4.00 -15.21 -12.24
C TYR A 51 -4.70 -14.70 -13.51
N THR A 52 -5.17 -15.60 -14.36
CA THR A 52 -5.83 -15.22 -15.62
C THR A 52 -7.23 -14.64 -15.41
N ASP A 53 -8.02 -15.23 -14.51
CA ASP A 53 -9.46 -14.95 -14.40
C ASP A 53 -9.89 -14.44 -13.04
N TYR A 54 -8.94 -14.18 -12.16
CA TYR A 54 -9.27 -13.87 -10.76
C TYR A 54 -8.38 -12.76 -10.19
N TYR A 55 -9.00 -11.89 -9.41
CA TYR A 55 -8.30 -10.97 -8.51
C TYR A 55 -9.14 -10.79 -7.23
N ARG A 56 -8.49 -10.44 -6.15
CA ARG A 56 -9.15 -10.24 -4.86
C ARG A 56 -9.34 -8.77 -4.51
N VAL A 57 -8.44 -7.90 -4.96
CA VAL A 57 -8.45 -6.48 -4.64
C VAL A 57 -8.55 -5.66 -5.91
N GLU A 58 -9.55 -4.78 -5.93
CA GLU A 58 -9.75 -3.85 -7.04
C GLU A 58 -8.87 -2.61 -6.86
N ALA A 59 -8.17 -2.23 -7.93
CA ALA A 59 -7.36 -1.01 -7.95
C ALA A 59 -8.24 0.24 -8.11
N PRO A 60 -7.78 1.42 -7.70
CA PRO A 60 -6.49 1.66 -7.05
C PRO A 60 -6.47 1.19 -5.58
N ALA A 61 -5.32 0.74 -5.14
CA ALA A 61 -5.13 0.25 -3.78
C ALA A 61 -3.67 0.43 -3.36
N VAL A 62 -3.38 0.17 -2.10
CA VAL A 62 -2.02 0.22 -1.55
C VAL A 62 -1.73 -1.09 -0.84
N THR A 63 -0.59 -1.70 -1.16
CA THR A 63 -0.10 -2.86 -0.42
C THR A 63 0.90 -2.42 0.64
N VAL A 64 0.90 -3.09 1.79
CA VAL A 64 1.81 -2.81 2.89
C VAL A 64 2.42 -4.12 3.37
N THR A 65 3.76 -4.15 3.46
CA THR A 65 4.44 -5.34 3.97
C THR A 65 4.11 -5.58 5.43
N GLY A 66 3.78 -6.81 5.77
CA GLY A 66 3.31 -7.18 7.10
C GLY A 66 4.28 -8.03 7.90
N ARG A 67 5.43 -8.41 7.34
CA ARG A 67 6.42 -9.26 8.04
C ARG A 67 7.83 -8.98 7.53
N GLY A 68 8.80 -9.09 8.43
CA GLY A 68 10.19 -8.77 8.10
C GLY A 68 10.40 -7.27 8.07
N GLU A 69 10.60 -6.69 6.90
CA GLU A 69 10.57 -5.24 6.72
C GLU A 69 9.12 -4.77 6.66
N VAL A 70 8.53 -4.51 7.82
CA VAL A 70 7.13 -4.13 7.93
C VAL A 70 6.89 -2.67 7.58
N GLY A 71 5.69 -2.38 7.07
CA GLY A 71 5.25 -1.00 6.85
C GLY A 71 5.70 -0.39 5.54
N HIS A 72 6.26 -1.16 4.62
CA HIS A 72 6.59 -0.67 3.28
C HIS A 72 5.33 -0.65 2.42
N ALA A 73 4.87 0.55 2.07
CA ALA A 73 3.66 0.75 1.27
C ALA A 73 4.00 0.95 -0.20
N GLN A 74 3.16 0.41 -1.07
CA GLN A 74 3.29 0.58 -2.51
C GLN A 74 1.91 0.71 -3.15
N ALA A 75 1.72 1.77 -3.94
CA ALA A 75 0.49 1.98 -4.69
C ALA A 75 0.37 0.98 -5.84
N ARG A 76 -0.83 0.46 -6.04
CA ARG A 76 -1.12 -0.52 -7.09
C ARG A 76 -2.20 0.01 -8.01
N SER A 77 -1.93 0.00 -9.31
CA SER A 77 -2.82 0.53 -10.35
C SER A 77 -3.59 -0.53 -11.11
N GLN A 78 -3.30 -1.81 -10.87
CA GLN A 78 -3.97 -2.95 -11.49
C GLN A 78 -4.68 -3.78 -10.43
N ASN A 79 -5.81 -4.38 -10.77
CA ASN A 79 -6.47 -5.35 -9.90
C ASN A 79 -5.53 -6.51 -9.62
N PHE A 80 -5.49 -6.98 -8.38
CA PHE A 80 -4.46 -7.92 -7.95
C PHE A 80 -4.95 -8.83 -6.82
N THR A 81 -4.11 -9.82 -6.50
CA THR A 81 -4.32 -10.70 -5.35
C THR A 81 -3.11 -10.62 -4.43
N PRO A 82 -3.27 -10.15 -3.19
CA PRO A 82 -2.20 -10.22 -2.21
C PRO A 82 -2.15 -11.62 -1.59
N ILE A 83 -0.94 -12.11 -1.35
CA ILE A 83 -0.73 -13.36 -0.62
C ILE A 83 -0.07 -13.10 0.73
N VAL A 84 -0.06 -14.11 1.59
CA VAL A 84 0.51 -14.00 2.94
C VAL A 84 1.97 -13.52 2.91
N ARG A 85 2.36 -12.59 3.66
CA ARG A 85 1.76 -11.78 4.76
C ARG A 85 1.58 -10.33 4.35
N LEU A 86 1.32 -10.11 3.06
CA LEU A 86 1.08 -8.78 2.53
C LEU A 86 -0.29 -8.28 3.00
N LEU A 87 -0.36 -7.00 3.34
CA LEU A 87 -1.62 -6.33 3.64
C LEU A 87 -2.04 -5.46 2.46
N ALA A 88 -3.32 -5.21 2.31
CA ALA A 88 -3.84 -4.35 1.25
C ALA A 88 -4.90 -3.40 1.81
N ILE A 89 -4.91 -2.17 1.28
CA ILE A 89 -5.83 -1.12 1.68
C ILE A 89 -6.52 -0.56 0.44
N ARG A 90 -7.85 -0.52 0.49
CA ARG A 90 -8.66 0.25 -0.45
C ARG A 90 -9.23 1.45 0.26
N SER A 91 -9.17 2.62 -0.38
CA SER A 91 -9.75 3.83 0.18
C SER A 91 -10.19 4.78 -0.94
N LYS A 92 -10.91 5.84 -0.56
CA LYS A 92 -11.25 6.93 -1.48
C LYS A 92 -10.11 7.91 -1.68
N HIS A 93 -9.08 7.81 -0.86
CA HIS A 93 -7.90 8.69 -0.95
C HIS A 93 -7.04 8.32 -2.15
N ASP A 94 -6.26 9.29 -2.61
CA ASP A 94 -5.29 9.04 -3.67
C ASP A 94 -4.28 7.99 -3.20
N CYS A 95 -4.08 6.94 -4.01
CA CYS A 95 -3.23 5.81 -3.60
C CYS A 95 -1.75 6.18 -3.46
N TYR A 96 -1.26 7.10 -4.28
CA TYR A 96 0.14 7.56 -4.18
C TYR A 96 0.34 8.47 -2.97
N PHE A 97 -0.63 9.30 -2.64
CA PHE A 97 -0.63 10.06 -1.40
C PHE A 97 -0.57 9.12 -0.20
N LEU A 98 -1.42 8.11 -0.19
CA LEU A 98 -1.49 7.14 0.89
C LEU A 98 -0.21 6.32 1.01
N GLU A 99 0.38 5.91 -0.10
CA GLU A 99 1.70 5.26 -0.13
C GLU A 99 2.75 6.10 0.61
N ASN A 100 2.87 7.37 0.26
CA ASN A 100 3.85 8.26 0.88
C ASN A 100 3.55 8.50 2.37
N ALA A 101 2.29 8.66 2.72
CA ALA A 101 1.89 8.86 4.11
C ALA A 101 2.24 7.66 4.99
N ILE A 102 1.97 6.45 4.50
CA ILE A 102 2.30 5.21 5.23
C ILE A 102 3.81 5.01 5.32
N ASN A 103 4.54 5.25 4.24
CA ASN A 103 5.99 5.09 4.22
C ASN A 103 6.71 6.08 5.16
N ASN A 104 6.11 7.21 5.43
CA ASN A 104 6.64 8.20 6.37
C ASN A 104 6.16 7.97 7.81
N TYR A 105 5.27 7.03 8.04
CA TYR A 105 4.81 6.70 9.38
C TYR A 105 5.84 5.84 10.09
N LYS A 106 6.27 6.27 11.27
CA LYS A 106 7.24 5.52 12.07
C LYS A 106 6.52 4.44 12.86
N THR A 107 6.73 3.20 12.46
CA THR A 107 6.21 2.05 13.20
C THR A 107 7.16 1.73 14.35
N ILE A 108 6.63 1.71 15.57
CA ILE A 108 7.37 1.18 16.72
C ILE A 108 7.20 -0.34 16.66
N VAL A 109 8.27 -1.02 16.29
CA VAL A 109 8.27 -2.48 16.30
C VAL A 109 8.76 -2.92 17.67
N GLU A 110 7.86 -3.44 18.50
CA GLU A 110 8.27 -4.13 19.73
C GLU A 110 8.84 -5.48 19.33
N SER A 111 10.16 -5.60 19.42
CA SER A 111 10.82 -6.77 18.91
C SER A 111 11.13 -7.78 19.99
N THR A 112 10.27 -8.77 20.13
CA THR A 112 10.66 -10.08 20.63
C THR A 112 10.35 -11.08 19.51
N GLY A 113 11.27 -11.24 18.55
CA GLY A 113 11.08 -12.15 17.41
C GLY A 113 11.01 -11.44 16.06
N VAL A 114 10.35 -12.07 15.09
CA VAL A 114 10.21 -11.52 13.74
C VAL A 114 9.18 -10.38 13.75
N PRO A 115 9.54 -9.18 13.26
CA PRO A 115 8.59 -8.08 13.17
C PRO A 115 7.36 -8.46 12.34
N GLN A 116 6.19 -8.06 12.83
CA GLN A 116 4.92 -8.33 12.15
C GLN A 116 3.96 -7.16 12.30
N LEU A 117 3.27 -6.83 11.21
CA LEU A 117 2.21 -5.85 11.16
C LEU A 117 0.90 -6.56 10.85
N THR A 118 -0.11 -6.34 11.66
CA THR A 118 -1.44 -6.93 11.49
C THR A 118 -2.45 -5.90 10.97
N VAL A 119 -3.59 -6.38 10.50
CA VAL A 119 -4.69 -5.48 10.06
C VAL A 119 -5.10 -4.51 11.18
N PRO A 120 -5.34 -4.94 12.44
CA PRO A 120 -5.67 -3.99 13.51
C PRO A 120 -4.59 -2.95 13.77
N GLN A 121 -3.32 -3.35 13.71
CA GLN A 121 -2.19 -2.42 13.91
C GLN A 121 -2.11 -1.39 12.79
N LEU A 122 -2.27 -1.82 11.54
CA LEU A 122 -2.28 -0.91 10.39
C LEU A 122 -3.48 0.03 10.45
N SER A 123 -4.65 -0.48 10.83
CA SER A 123 -5.87 0.31 10.99
C SER A 123 -5.72 1.42 12.03
N ALA A 124 -4.86 1.21 13.03
CA ALA A 124 -4.61 2.16 14.10
C ALA A 124 -3.61 3.27 13.72
N TYR A 125 -3.01 3.22 12.55
CA TYR A 125 -2.10 4.28 12.09
C TYR A 125 -2.84 5.61 12.06
N LYS A 126 -2.24 6.64 12.66
CA LYS A 126 -2.77 8.00 12.63
C LYS A 126 -2.01 8.79 11.57
N LEU A 127 -2.68 9.02 10.44
CA LEU A 127 -2.13 9.74 9.31
C LEU A 127 -2.78 11.12 9.21
N CYS A 128 -2.05 12.07 8.64
CA CYS A 128 -2.56 13.41 8.38
C CYS A 128 -3.09 13.49 6.95
N PHE A 129 -4.34 13.92 6.82
CA PHE A 129 -5.01 14.04 5.53
C PHE A 129 -5.36 15.50 5.26
N PRO A 130 -5.15 16.01 4.02
CA PRO A 130 -5.73 17.29 3.62
C PRO A 130 -7.26 17.19 3.60
N LEU A 131 -7.94 18.33 3.63
CA LEU A 131 -9.40 18.37 3.68
C LEU A 131 -10.07 17.91 2.38
N ASN A 132 -9.35 17.91 1.27
CA ASN A 132 -9.93 17.51 -0.01
C ASN A 132 -8.98 16.65 -0.84
N ILE A 133 -9.57 15.82 -1.70
CA ILE A 133 -8.85 14.88 -2.56
C ILE A 133 -8.02 15.60 -3.64
N GLU A 134 -8.41 16.78 -4.06
CA GLU A 134 -7.67 17.56 -5.06
C GLU A 134 -6.28 17.94 -4.53
N GLU A 135 -6.18 18.30 -3.26
CA GLU A 135 -4.90 18.58 -2.63
C GLU A 135 -4.04 17.31 -2.54
N GLU A 136 -4.65 16.17 -2.18
CA GLU A 136 -3.94 14.87 -2.19
C GLU A 136 -3.34 14.56 -3.56
N LYS A 137 -4.11 14.75 -4.62
CA LYS A 137 -3.66 14.51 -5.99
C LYS A 137 -2.50 15.42 -6.40
N ARG A 138 -2.54 16.69 -6.01
CA ARG A 138 -1.46 17.64 -6.28
C ARG A 138 -0.17 17.22 -5.58
N ILE A 139 -0.27 16.78 -4.35
CA ILE A 139 0.87 16.27 -3.57
C ILE A 139 1.42 15.03 -4.23
N SER A 140 0.56 14.10 -4.63
CA SER A 140 0.95 12.85 -5.31
C SER A 140 1.72 13.14 -6.61
N ILE A 141 1.23 14.04 -7.44
CA ILE A 141 1.89 14.42 -8.70
C ILE A 141 3.26 15.03 -8.41
N CYS A 142 3.37 15.87 -7.41
CA CYS A 142 4.63 16.49 -7.00
C CYS A 142 5.66 15.41 -6.61
N PHE A 143 5.29 14.45 -5.77
CA PHE A 143 6.19 13.36 -5.35
C PHE A 143 6.56 12.45 -6.51
N GLN A 144 5.64 12.12 -7.40
CA GLN A 144 5.92 11.30 -8.59
C GLN A 144 6.92 12.00 -9.51
N ASN A 145 6.79 13.30 -9.72
CA ASN A 145 7.73 14.09 -10.52
C ASN A 145 9.12 14.12 -9.90
N LEU A 146 9.22 14.25 -8.57
CA LEU A 146 10.48 14.19 -7.85
C LEU A 146 11.13 12.82 -7.99
N ASP A 147 10.39 11.75 -7.85
CA ASP A 147 10.89 10.37 -8.02
C ASP A 147 11.42 10.15 -9.44
N THR A 148 10.73 10.67 -10.45
CA THR A 148 11.18 10.59 -11.84
C THR A 148 12.50 11.35 -12.04
N LEU A 149 12.63 12.56 -11.50
CA LEU A 149 13.86 13.35 -11.58
C LEU A 149 15.02 12.66 -10.89
N ILE A 150 14.81 12.05 -9.74
CA ILE A 150 15.84 11.30 -9.01
C ILE A 150 16.29 10.11 -9.84
N THR A 151 15.37 9.36 -10.43
CA THR A 151 15.68 8.21 -11.28
C THR A 151 16.49 8.62 -12.52
N LEU A 152 16.17 9.74 -13.16
CA LEU A 152 16.88 10.22 -14.35
C LEU A 152 18.33 10.66 -14.05
N HIS A 153 18.63 11.02 -12.80
CA HIS A 153 19.95 11.52 -12.39
C HIS A 153 20.79 10.49 -11.62
N GLN A 154 20.34 9.25 -11.55
CA GLN A 154 21.12 8.15 -10.93
C GLN A 154 22.09 7.50 -11.90
#